data_fcaa8eeac5840c14843e07fde3d6c838
#
_entry.id   fcaa8eeac5840c14843e07fde3d6c838
#
_cell.length_a   1.000
_cell.length_b   1.000
_cell.length_c   1.000
_cell.angle_alpha   90.00
_cell.angle_beta   90.00
_cell.angle_gamma   90.00
#
_symmetry.space_group_name_H-M   'P 1'
#
loop_
_entity.id
_entity.type
_entity.pdbx_description
1 polymer ?
#
loop_
_entity_poly.entity_id
_entity_poly.type
_entity_poly.pdbx_seq_one_letter_code
_entity_poly.pdbx_strand_id
1 'polypeptide(L)'
;VPRTLQLLGLDLAVPDHSTLSRRTETLEVLRPKTASGPVHLLVDSTGLRHCGPGGWLTEKHGTRRRRSWRVLHLDTGADTGHIVASVLTDRDVDDGSQVGLLLDRADGSATSFVGDRAYDRDDVYAAVAARHPDAAVIVPPRLSAVPSDMAETAPTQRDLHLRCIAERGRMGWQRASGYSWRALVEASITRWKCVIGEGLRSRMEGRQATEVAIAANVLNRMLDLGRPEYVRIA
;
A
#
# COMPACT_ATOMS: atom_id res chain seq x y z
N VAL A 1 24.67 13.33 -0.79
CA VAL A 1 24.99 12.46 0.36
C VAL A 1 26.27 12.88 1.09
N PRO A 2 27.48 13.08 0.45
CA PRO A 2 28.68 13.47 1.20
C PRO A 2 28.50 14.73 2.03
N ARG A 3 27.90 15.78 1.42
CA ARG A 3 27.63 17.05 2.11
C ARG A 3 26.67 16.91 3.29
N THR A 4 25.68 16.03 3.19
CA THR A 4 24.74 15.76 4.28
C THR A 4 25.42 15.08 5.45
N LEU A 5 26.30 14.12 5.19
CA LEU A 5 27.08 13.44 6.22
C LEU A 5 28.03 14.41 6.95
N GLN A 6 28.68 15.30 6.20
CA GLN A 6 29.54 16.35 6.77
C GLN A 6 28.74 17.29 7.69
N LEU A 7 27.54 17.73 7.28
CA LEU A 7 26.66 18.56 8.11
C LEU A 7 26.20 17.85 9.39
N LEU A 8 26.12 16.53 9.36
CA LEU A 8 25.79 15.70 10.53
C LEU A 8 27.01 15.32 11.35
N GLY A 9 28.21 15.80 11.01
CA GLY A 9 29.47 15.44 11.69
C GLY A 9 29.87 13.98 11.56
N LEU A 10 29.35 13.28 10.53
CA LEU A 10 29.62 11.87 10.29
C LEU A 10 30.74 11.70 9.27
N ASP A 11 31.85 11.11 9.70
CA ASP A 11 32.96 10.70 8.82
C ASP A 11 32.72 9.26 8.30
N LEU A 12 31.85 9.14 7.29
CA LEU A 12 31.49 7.86 6.68
C LEU A 12 31.89 7.88 5.21
N ALA A 13 32.58 6.82 4.79
CA ALA A 13 32.88 6.58 3.38
C ALA A 13 31.58 6.40 2.59
N VAL A 14 31.34 7.28 1.63
CA VAL A 14 30.18 7.19 0.76
C VAL A 14 30.52 6.29 -0.43
N PRO A 15 29.87 5.14 -0.58
CA PRO A 15 30.07 4.27 -1.71
C PRO A 15 29.61 4.96 -3.00
N ASP A 16 30.29 4.68 -4.10
CA ASP A 16 29.89 5.19 -5.41
C ASP A 16 28.52 4.63 -5.85
N HIS A 17 27.92 5.28 -6.85
CA HIS A 17 26.60 4.92 -7.35
C HIS A 17 26.54 3.51 -7.94
N SER A 18 27.63 3.01 -8.52
CA SER A 18 27.66 1.67 -9.11
C SER A 18 27.70 0.58 -8.04
N THR A 19 28.38 0.84 -6.94
CA THR A 19 28.40 -0.04 -5.75
C THR A 19 27.00 -0.09 -5.12
N LEU A 20 26.34 1.05 -4.93
CA LEU A 20 24.96 1.10 -4.43
C LEU A 20 24.01 0.37 -5.36
N SER A 21 24.10 0.62 -6.67
CA SER A 21 23.27 -0.05 -7.67
C SER A 21 23.42 -1.58 -7.68
N ARG A 22 24.64 -2.08 -7.50
CA ARG A 22 24.88 -3.55 -7.38
C ARG A 22 24.31 -4.11 -6.09
N ARG A 23 24.51 -3.41 -4.97
CA ARG A 23 23.99 -3.85 -3.67
C ARG A 23 22.46 -3.90 -3.60
N THR A 24 21.74 -3.03 -4.31
CA THR A 24 20.27 -3.06 -4.31
C THR A 24 19.69 -4.34 -4.92
N GLU A 25 20.45 -5.11 -5.68
CA GLU A 25 20.00 -6.38 -6.25
C GLU A 25 19.99 -7.53 -5.21
N THR A 26 20.90 -7.46 -4.25
CA THR A 26 21.10 -8.50 -3.21
C THR A 26 20.77 -8.02 -1.80
N LEU A 27 20.30 -6.76 -1.67
CA LEU A 27 19.97 -6.20 -0.37
C LEU A 27 18.66 -6.79 0.16
N GLU A 28 18.76 -7.55 1.23
CA GLU A 28 17.61 -7.92 2.04
C GLU A 28 17.16 -6.72 2.86
N VAL A 29 16.02 -6.15 2.47
CA VAL A 29 15.39 -5.08 3.24
C VAL A 29 14.51 -5.72 4.29
N LEU A 30 14.82 -5.48 5.55
CA LEU A 30 14.01 -5.95 6.68
C LEU A 30 12.59 -5.43 6.51
N ARG A 31 11.61 -6.33 6.66
CA ARG A 31 10.20 -5.94 6.66
C ARG A 31 9.92 -5.03 7.85
N PRO A 32 9.06 -4.03 7.70
CA PRO A 32 8.60 -3.24 8.83
C PRO A 32 7.95 -4.18 9.85
N LYS A 33 8.35 -4.08 11.12
CA LYS A 33 7.68 -4.83 12.18
C LYS A 33 6.30 -4.21 12.42
N THR A 34 5.26 -5.04 12.38
CA THR A 34 3.93 -4.64 12.81
C THR A 34 3.93 -4.43 14.33
N ALA A 35 3.13 -3.50 14.81
CA ALA A 35 2.92 -3.30 16.25
C ALA A 35 2.42 -4.62 16.87
N SER A 36 2.81 -4.87 18.13
CA SER A 36 2.34 -6.04 18.88
C SER A 36 0.85 -5.88 19.17
N GLY A 37 0.03 -6.70 18.50
CA GLY A 37 -1.43 -6.74 18.68
C GLY A 37 -2.19 -6.93 17.37
N PRO A 38 -3.52 -7.13 17.44
CA PRO A 38 -4.37 -7.21 16.27
C PRO A 38 -4.39 -5.89 15.51
N VAL A 39 -4.24 -5.92 14.20
CA VAL A 39 -4.11 -4.73 13.33
C VAL A 39 -5.34 -4.58 12.44
N HIS A 40 -5.77 -3.35 12.22
CA HIS A 40 -6.72 -3.02 11.16
C HIS A 40 -5.96 -2.73 9.87
N LEU A 41 -6.06 -3.62 8.89
CA LEU A 41 -5.33 -3.54 7.61
C LEU A 41 -6.12 -2.72 6.60
N LEU A 42 -5.48 -1.70 6.06
CA LEU A 42 -6.05 -0.80 5.06
C LEU A 42 -5.31 -0.97 3.74
N VAL A 43 -5.99 -1.51 2.73
CA VAL A 43 -5.38 -1.85 1.45
C VAL A 43 -5.84 -0.91 0.35
N ASP A 44 -4.88 -0.43 -0.44
CA ASP A 44 -5.13 0.35 -1.64
C ASP A 44 -3.94 0.24 -2.62
N SER A 45 -4.13 0.66 -3.86
CA SER A 45 -3.10 0.64 -4.88
C SER A 45 -2.87 1.99 -5.55
N THR A 46 -1.69 2.19 -6.12
CA THR A 46 -1.36 3.39 -6.87
C THR A 46 -0.38 3.11 -7.99
N GLY A 47 -0.53 3.83 -9.11
CA GLY A 47 0.42 3.75 -10.22
C GLY A 47 1.72 4.49 -9.92
N LEU A 48 2.86 3.85 -10.23
CA LEU A 48 4.18 4.44 -10.24
C LEU A 48 4.73 4.47 -11.66
N ARG A 49 5.29 5.61 -12.07
CA ARG A 49 5.92 5.77 -13.39
C ARG A 49 7.24 5.02 -13.44
N HIS A 50 7.54 4.44 -14.58
CA HIS A 50 8.87 3.91 -14.83
C HIS A 50 9.79 5.06 -15.26
N CYS A 51 10.72 5.47 -14.39
CA CYS A 51 11.72 6.48 -14.73
C CYS A 51 12.85 5.83 -15.54
N GLY A 52 12.78 5.94 -16.87
CA GLY A 52 13.84 5.53 -17.77
C GLY A 52 14.24 6.69 -18.69
N PRO A 53 15.45 6.66 -19.32
CA PRO A 53 15.87 7.68 -20.28
C PRO A 53 14.95 7.82 -21.50
N GLY A 54 13.96 6.93 -21.63
CA GLY A 54 12.91 7.01 -22.65
C GLY A 54 11.84 8.08 -22.40
N GLY A 55 11.65 8.59 -21.17
CA GLY A 55 10.64 9.61 -20.90
C GLY A 55 10.89 10.92 -21.65
N TRP A 56 12.12 11.42 -21.60
CA TRP A 56 12.53 12.63 -22.30
C TRP A 56 12.58 12.46 -23.84
N LEU A 57 13.09 11.30 -24.32
CA LEU A 57 13.12 10.98 -25.75
C LEU A 57 11.70 10.79 -26.32
N THR A 58 10.77 10.25 -25.53
CA THR A 58 9.37 10.06 -25.94
C THR A 58 8.63 11.40 -26.02
N GLU A 59 8.93 12.33 -25.12
CA GLU A 59 8.40 13.70 -25.15
C GLU A 59 8.94 14.49 -26.36
N LYS A 60 10.22 14.30 -26.72
CA LYS A 60 10.88 15.04 -27.77
C LYS A 60 10.63 14.49 -29.19
N HIS A 61 10.42 13.20 -29.33
CA HIS A 61 10.32 12.51 -30.63
C HIS A 61 8.96 11.88 -30.96
N GLY A 62 7.93 12.11 -30.12
CA GLY A 62 6.55 11.78 -30.45
C GLY A 62 6.25 10.28 -30.64
N THR A 63 7.20 9.40 -30.34
CA THR A 63 6.96 7.97 -30.43
C THR A 63 6.02 7.53 -29.30
N ARG A 64 4.82 7.08 -29.66
CA ARG A 64 3.81 6.50 -28.75
C ARG A 64 4.30 5.20 -28.08
N ARG A 65 5.47 5.18 -27.48
CA ARG A 65 5.80 4.12 -26.53
C ARG A 65 4.91 4.32 -25.32
N ARG A 66 3.95 3.38 -25.10
CA ARG A 66 3.11 3.35 -23.90
C ARG A 66 4.00 3.54 -22.68
N ARG A 67 3.76 4.61 -21.91
CA ARG A 67 4.45 4.84 -20.64
C ARG A 67 4.27 3.57 -19.81
N SER A 68 5.37 2.94 -19.47
CA SER A 68 5.34 1.75 -18.61
C SER A 68 5.04 2.21 -17.19
N TRP A 69 3.92 1.73 -16.65
CA TRP A 69 3.52 1.96 -15.27
C TRP A 69 3.64 0.64 -14.51
N ARG A 70 4.06 0.74 -13.27
CA ARG A 70 3.94 -0.34 -12.29
C ARG A 70 2.83 0.01 -11.31
N VAL A 71 2.22 -0.98 -10.71
CA VAL A 71 1.22 -0.77 -9.66
C VAL A 71 1.85 -1.12 -8.32
N LEU A 72 1.81 -0.17 -7.41
CA LEU A 72 2.20 -0.36 -6.02
C LEU A 72 0.95 -0.63 -5.19
N HIS A 73 0.85 -1.83 -4.64
CA HIS A 73 -0.16 -2.20 -3.67
C HIS A 73 0.43 -1.99 -2.28
N LEU A 74 -0.30 -1.27 -1.43
CA LEU A 74 0.11 -0.97 -0.05
C LEU A 74 -0.91 -1.54 0.92
N ASP A 75 -0.41 -2.09 2.00
CA ASP A 75 -1.16 -2.38 3.20
C ASP A 75 -0.65 -1.49 4.34
N THR A 76 -1.55 -0.78 4.99
CA THR A 76 -1.25 0.19 6.04
C THR A 76 -2.02 -0.17 7.30
N GLY A 77 -1.34 -0.25 8.43
CA GLY A 77 -1.97 -0.40 9.73
C GLY A 77 -2.70 0.89 10.14
N ALA A 78 -4.00 0.80 10.43
CA ALA A 78 -4.81 1.97 10.76
C ALA A 78 -4.33 2.70 12.02
N ASP A 79 -3.89 1.95 13.03
CA ASP A 79 -3.52 2.48 14.34
C ASP A 79 -2.21 3.28 14.31
N THR A 80 -1.26 2.83 13.49
CA THR A 80 0.09 3.41 13.42
C THR A 80 0.31 4.27 12.19
N GLY A 81 -0.46 4.04 11.11
CA GLY A 81 -0.20 4.61 9.79
C GLY A 81 1.05 4.03 9.11
N HIS A 82 1.65 2.98 9.69
CA HIS A 82 2.80 2.29 9.10
C HIS A 82 2.38 1.48 7.89
N ILE A 83 3.19 1.49 6.85
CA ILE A 83 3.11 0.54 5.73
C ILE A 83 3.61 -0.80 6.26
N VAL A 84 2.71 -1.77 6.40
CA VAL A 84 3.02 -3.09 6.95
C VAL A 84 3.38 -4.08 5.85
N ALA A 85 2.81 -3.90 4.66
CA ALA A 85 3.17 -4.68 3.49
C ALA A 85 3.14 -3.82 2.22
N SER A 86 3.96 -4.22 1.24
CA SER A 86 3.97 -3.61 -0.08
C SER A 86 4.28 -4.66 -1.15
N VAL A 87 3.61 -4.54 -2.30
CA VAL A 87 3.80 -5.39 -3.47
C VAL A 87 3.86 -4.50 -4.71
N LEU A 88 4.81 -4.76 -5.59
CA LEU A 88 4.95 -4.06 -6.86
C LEU A 88 4.64 -5.03 -7.99
N THR A 89 3.68 -4.66 -8.85
CA THR A 89 3.25 -5.50 -9.98
C THR A 89 3.27 -4.74 -11.29
N ASP A 90 3.06 -5.46 -12.38
CA ASP A 90 2.74 -4.84 -13.66
C ASP A 90 1.34 -4.23 -13.64
N ARG A 91 1.12 -3.27 -14.52
CA ARG A 91 -0.14 -2.49 -14.58
C ARG A 91 -1.38 -3.33 -14.90
N ASP A 92 -1.18 -4.49 -15.52
CA ASP A 92 -2.28 -5.36 -15.98
C ASP A 92 -2.65 -6.42 -14.91
N VAL A 93 -1.99 -6.36 -13.73
CA VAL A 93 -2.28 -7.24 -12.59
C VAL A 93 -3.41 -6.65 -11.75
N ASP A 94 -4.39 -7.48 -11.48
CA ASP A 94 -5.59 -7.12 -10.72
C ASP A 94 -5.29 -6.94 -9.22
N ASP A 95 -5.85 -5.89 -8.62
CA ASP A 95 -5.62 -5.53 -7.21
C ASP A 95 -6.05 -6.63 -6.24
N GLY A 96 -7.21 -7.23 -6.47
CA GLY A 96 -7.75 -8.28 -5.61
C GLY A 96 -6.86 -9.52 -5.57
N SER A 97 -6.20 -9.86 -6.67
CA SER A 97 -5.28 -11.00 -6.74
C SER A 97 -4.03 -10.84 -5.87
N GLN A 98 -3.70 -9.62 -5.45
CA GLN A 98 -2.53 -9.34 -4.63
C GLN A 98 -2.81 -9.39 -3.12
N VAL A 99 -4.08 -9.50 -2.72
CA VAL A 99 -4.49 -9.51 -1.31
C VAL A 99 -3.81 -10.64 -0.54
N GLY A 100 -3.83 -11.85 -1.06
CA GLY A 100 -3.16 -12.98 -0.42
C GLY A 100 -1.68 -12.72 -0.15
N LEU A 101 -0.97 -12.16 -1.13
CA LEU A 101 0.45 -11.85 -1.01
C LEU A 101 0.73 -10.69 -0.04
N LEU A 102 -0.16 -9.68 0.02
CA LEU A 102 -0.07 -8.60 1.01
C LEU A 102 -0.25 -9.16 2.43
N LEU A 103 -1.29 -9.98 2.64
CA LEU A 103 -1.55 -10.60 3.93
C LEU A 103 -0.40 -11.54 4.39
N ASP A 104 0.22 -12.28 3.45
CA ASP A 104 1.39 -13.13 3.76
C ASP A 104 2.64 -12.31 4.15
N ARG A 105 2.67 -11.03 3.79
CA ARG A 105 3.76 -10.11 4.13
C ARG A 105 3.50 -9.28 5.37
N ALA A 106 2.25 -9.14 5.77
CA ALA A 106 1.86 -8.47 7.00
C ALA A 106 2.06 -9.43 8.18
N ASP A 107 2.91 -9.04 9.14
CA ASP A 107 3.10 -9.83 10.35
C ASP A 107 1.92 -9.61 11.32
N GLY A 108 1.51 -10.67 12.03
CA GLY A 108 0.50 -10.61 13.09
C GLY A 108 -0.92 -10.95 12.64
N SER A 109 -1.88 -10.82 13.57
CA SER A 109 -3.29 -11.07 13.32
C SER A 109 -4.02 -9.79 12.89
N ALA A 110 -4.95 -9.91 11.92
CA ALA A 110 -5.79 -8.79 11.52
C ALA A 110 -7.14 -8.83 12.25
N THR A 111 -7.59 -7.68 12.75
CA THR A 111 -8.96 -7.49 13.26
C THR A 111 -9.91 -7.13 12.12
N SER A 112 -9.45 -6.38 11.13
CA SER A 112 -10.21 -6.06 9.94
C SER A 112 -9.32 -5.87 8.73
N PHE A 113 -9.91 -6.10 7.56
CA PHE A 113 -9.39 -5.78 6.24
C PHE A 113 -10.32 -4.74 5.61
N VAL A 114 -9.79 -3.59 5.24
CA VAL A 114 -10.53 -2.49 4.64
C VAL A 114 -9.97 -2.19 3.25
N GLY A 115 -10.80 -2.30 2.24
CA GLY A 115 -10.44 -2.02 0.85
C GLY A 115 -11.52 -1.23 0.11
N ASP A 116 -11.22 -0.78 -1.08
CA ASP A 116 -12.22 -0.14 -1.93
C ASP A 116 -13.10 -1.17 -2.67
N ARG A 117 -13.98 -0.71 -3.54
CA ARG A 117 -14.89 -1.56 -4.31
C ARG A 117 -14.20 -2.53 -5.28
N ALA A 118 -12.94 -2.30 -5.65
CA ALA A 118 -12.19 -3.23 -6.49
C ALA A 118 -11.99 -4.57 -5.78
N TYR A 119 -11.94 -4.53 -4.44
CA TYR A 119 -11.76 -5.71 -3.58
C TYR A 119 -13.08 -6.44 -3.25
N ASP A 120 -14.25 -6.02 -3.76
CA ASP A 120 -15.53 -6.74 -3.59
C ASP A 120 -15.56 -7.99 -4.49
N ARG A 121 -14.90 -9.05 -4.03
CA ARG A 121 -14.70 -10.32 -4.76
C ARG A 121 -14.62 -11.48 -3.77
N ASP A 122 -15.18 -12.61 -4.14
CA ASP A 122 -15.23 -13.80 -3.29
C ASP A 122 -13.83 -14.33 -2.93
N ASP A 123 -12.87 -14.25 -3.88
CA ASP A 123 -11.49 -14.65 -3.65
C ASP A 123 -10.78 -13.77 -2.61
N VAL A 124 -11.13 -12.49 -2.51
CA VAL A 124 -10.62 -11.58 -1.47
C VAL A 124 -11.17 -11.96 -0.10
N TYR A 125 -12.49 -12.18 0.01
CA TYR A 125 -13.10 -12.65 1.26
C TYR A 125 -12.50 -13.98 1.69
N ALA A 126 -12.32 -14.93 0.77
CA ALA A 126 -11.69 -16.22 1.03
C ALA A 126 -10.23 -16.10 1.47
N ALA A 127 -9.44 -15.22 0.81
CA ALA A 127 -8.04 -15.00 1.16
C ALA A 127 -7.87 -14.42 2.57
N VAL A 128 -8.75 -13.50 2.97
CA VAL A 128 -8.76 -12.92 4.33
C VAL A 128 -9.19 -13.98 5.33
N ALA A 129 -10.29 -14.68 5.10
CA ALA A 129 -10.81 -15.70 6.02
C ALA A 129 -9.83 -16.86 6.24
N ALA A 130 -9.08 -17.26 5.21
CA ALA A 130 -8.09 -18.33 5.32
C ALA A 130 -6.91 -17.96 6.24
N ARG A 131 -6.56 -16.68 6.36
CA ARG A 131 -5.41 -16.21 7.17
C ARG A 131 -5.84 -15.59 8.50
N HIS A 132 -6.98 -14.96 8.51
CA HIS A 132 -7.55 -14.22 9.63
C HIS A 132 -9.05 -14.52 9.74
N PRO A 133 -9.44 -15.70 10.26
CA PRO A 133 -10.83 -16.15 10.27
C PRO A 133 -11.81 -15.20 10.98
N ASP A 134 -11.32 -14.50 12.00
CA ASP A 134 -12.12 -13.58 12.81
C ASP A 134 -12.09 -12.13 12.29
N ALA A 135 -11.36 -11.85 11.19
CA ALA A 135 -11.24 -10.50 10.66
C ALA A 135 -12.52 -10.04 9.96
N ALA A 136 -12.95 -8.82 10.25
CA ALA A 136 -14.02 -8.18 9.51
C ALA A 136 -13.50 -7.72 8.14
N VAL A 137 -14.15 -8.13 7.04
CA VAL A 137 -13.84 -7.64 5.67
C VAL A 137 -14.76 -6.47 5.36
N ILE A 138 -14.22 -5.25 5.36
CA ILE A 138 -14.96 -4.00 5.18
C ILE A 138 -14.69 -3.47 3.78
N VAL A 139 -15.45 -3.95 2.82
CA VAL A 139 -15.36 -3.58 1.40
C VAL A 139 -16.74 -3.16 0.92
N PRO A 140 -16.89 -1.99 0.24
CA PRO A 140 -18.19 -1.57 -0.26
C PRO A 140 -18.65 -2.47 -1.40
N PRO A 141 -19.79 -3.16 -1.27
CA PRO A 141 -20.35 -3.99 -2.33
C PRO A 141 -20.52 -3.22 -3.63
N ARG A 142 -20.26 -3.88 -4.77
CA ARG A 142 -20.50 -3.32 -6.11
C ARG A 142 -21.96 -2.93 -6.28
N LEU A 143 -22.23 -2.01 -7.21
CA LEU A 143 -23.63 -1.56 -7.47
C LEU A 143 -24.51 -2.71 -7.97
N SER A 144 -23.92 -3.66 -8.68
CA SER A 144 -24.57 -4.87 -9.20
C SER A 144 -24.54 -6.05 -8.23
N ALA A 145 -24.04 -5.85 -7.00
CA ALA A 145 -23.98 -6.92 -6.03
C ALA A 145 -25.38 -7.37 -5.60
N VAL A 146 -25.59 -8.68 -5.62
CA VAL A 146 -26.82 -9.32 -5.13
C VAL A 146 -26.46 -10.21 -3.93
N PRO A 147 -27.43 -10.42 -3.01
CA PRO A 147 -27.23 -11.38 -1.91
C PRO A 147 -26.95 -12.79 -2.45
N SER A 148 -26.21 -13.57 -1.68
CA SER A 148 -25.98 -14.97 -1.99
C SER A 148 -27.25 -15.80 -1.81
N ASP A 149 -27.30 -17.00 -2.39
CA ASP A 149 -28.42 -17.94 -2.21
C ASP A 149 -28.61 -18.35 -0.74
N MET A 150 -27.56 -18.21 0.07
CA MET A 150 -27.56 -18.54 1.50
C MET A 150 -27.82 -17.33 2.42
N ALA A 151 -28.12 -16.16 1.86
CA ALA A 151 -28.22 -14.90 2.62
C ALA A 151 -29.23 -14.94 3.77
N GLU A 152 -30.29 -15.79 3.66
CA GLU A 152 -31.31 -15.94 4.70
C GLU A 152 -30.96 -16.97 5.76
N THR A 153 -30.19 -17.99 5.41
CA THR A 153 -29.91 -19.14 6.31
C THR A 153 -28.53 -19.12 6.91
N ALA A 154 -27.52 -18.68 6.13
CA ALA A 154 -26.13 -18.58 6.54
C ALA A 154 -25.47 -17.37 5.84
N PRO A 155 -25.82 -16.13 6.24
CA PRO A 155 -25.35 -14.94 5.57
C PRO A 155 -23.83 -14.79 5.66
N THR A 156 -23.22 -14.49 4.53
CA THR A 156 -21.80 -14.09 4.46
C THR A 156 -21.60 -12.66 4.99
N GLN A 157 -20.36 -12.27 5.27
CA GLN A 157 -20.06 -10.87 5.62
C GLN A 157 -20.53 -9.90 4.53
N ARG A 158 -20.42 -10.29 3.25
CA ARG A 158 -20.91 -9.51 2.12
C ARG A 158 -22.43 -9.35 2.12
N ASP A 159 -23.17 -10.40 2.46
CA ASP A 159 -24.64 -10.33 2.60
C ASP A 159 -25.07 -9.40 3.72
N LEU A 160 -24.34 -9.40 4.84
CA LEU A 160 -24.57 -8.48 5.95
C LEU A 160 -24.34 -7.03 5.54
N HIS A 161 -23.34 -6.76 4.71
CA HIS A 161 -23.11 -5.42 4.13
C HIS A 161 -24.29 -5.00 3.22
N LEU A 162 -24.74 -5.89 2.33
CA LEU A 162 -25.88 -5.60 1.44
C LEU A 162 -27.15 -5.32 2.24
N ARG A 163 -27.42 -6.11 3.26
CA ARG A 163 -28.56 -5.90 4.17
C ARG A 163 -28.49 -4.55 4.89
N CYS A 164 -27.33 -4.22 5.45
CA CYS A 164 -27.11 -2.93 6.11
C CYS A 164 -27.30 -1.74 5.14
N ILE A 165 -26.84 -1.88 3.88
CA ILE A 165 -27.02 -0.86 2.86
C ILE A 165 -28.52 -0.72 2.49
N ALA A 166 -29.24 -1.81 2.37
CA ALA A 166 -30.68 -1.79 2.09
C ALA A 166 -31.47 -1.08 3.20
N GLU A 167 -31.11 -1.32 4.47
CA GLU A 167 -31.77 -0.74 5.63
C GLU A 167 -31.40 0.71 5.92
N ARG A 168 -30.13 1.07 5.80
CA ARG A 168 -29.57 2.35 6.29
C ARG A 168 -28.96 3.22 5.19
N GLY A 169 -28.97 2.75 3.95
CA GLY A 169 -28.29 3.37 2.82
C GLY A 169 -26.76 3.25 2.93
N ARG A 170 -26.05 3.61 1.86
CA ARG A 170 -24.57 3.51 1.80
C ARG A 170 -23.88 4.36 2.87
N MET A 171 -24.37 5.56 3.16
CA MET A 171 -23.78 6.42 4.19
C MET A 171 -23.97 5.83 5.60
N GLY A 172 -25.13 5.19 5.86
CA GLY A 172 -25.38 4.47 7.11
C GLY A 172 -24.45 3.28 7.27
N TRP A 173 -24.23 2.51 6.21
CA TRP A 173 -23.26 1.42 6.18
C TRP A 173 -21.82 1.90 6.43
N GLN A 174 -21.39 2.97 5.77
CA GLN A 174 -20.03 3.52 5.95
C GLN A 174 -19.75 3.90 7.41
N ARG A 175 -20.73 4.49 8.09
CA ARG A 175 -20.60 4.86 9.51
C ARG A 175 -20.58 3.62 10.41
N ALA A 176 -21.42 2.64 10.12
CA ALA A 176 -21.57 1.43 10.94
C ALA A 176 -20.37 0.48 10.78
N SER A 177 -19.80 0.38 9.58
CA SER A 177 -18.70 -0.54 9.27
C SER A 177 -17.31 -0.02 9.62
N GLY A 178 -17.16 1.29 9.87
CA GLY A 178 -15.84 1.91 10.04
C GLY A 178 -15.08 2.13 8.72
N TYR A 179 -15.76 2.04 7.57
CA TYR A 179 -15.15 2.23 6.24
C TYR A 179 -14.42 3.57 6.07
N SER A 180 -14.77 4.59 6.88
CA SER A 180 -14.09 5.89 6.88
C SER A 180 -12.57 5.82 7.14
N TRP A 181 -12.10 4.74 7.77
CA TRP A 181 -10.66 4.51 7.99
C TRP A 181 -9.88 4.38 6.69
N ARG A 182 -10.54 4.07 5.59
CA ARG A 182 -9.90 4.03 4.26
C ARG A 182 -9.18 5.34 3.91
N ALA A 183 -9.61 6.48 4.42
CA ALA A 183 -8.93 7.75 4.24
C ALA A 183 -7.44 7.73 4.73
N LEU A 184 -7.09 6.85 5.65
CA LEU A 184 -5.72 6.73 6.16
C LEU A 184 -4.77 6.08 5.14
N VAL A 185 -5.23 5.09 4.35
CA VAL A 185 -4.38 4.53 3.30
C VAL A 185 -4.22 5.50 2.12
N GLU A 186 -5.25 6.27 1.81
CA GLU A 186 -5.16 7.37 0.83
C GLU A 186 -4.12 8.42 1.28
N ALA A 187 -4.11 8.76 2.58
CA ALA A 187 -3.10 9.64 3.16
C ALA A 187 -1.69 9.01 3.08
N SER A 188 -1.55 7.70 3.26
CA SER A 188 -0.27 6.99 3.12
C SER A 188 0.22 7.01 1.67
N ILE A 189 -0.65 6.82 0.68
CA ILE A 189 -0.34 6.97 -0.74
C ILE A 189 0.07 8.41 -1.08
N THR A 190 -0.66 9.39 -0.56
CA THR A 190 -0.32 10.81 -0.73
C THR A 190 1.06 11.13 -0.14
N ARG A 191 1.34 10.65 1.07
CA ARG A 191 2.66 10.79 1.71
C ARG A 191 3.76 10.14 0.87
N TRP A 192 3.50 8.94 0.33
CA TRP A 192 4.43 8.28 -0.60
C TRP A 192 4.77 9.21 -1.77
N LYS A 193 3.75 9.69 -2.47
CA LYS A 193 3.94 10.54 -3.65
C LYS A 193 4.64 11.86 -3.33
N CYS A 194 4.35 12.47 -2.20
CA CYS A 194 4.96 13.74 -1.78
C CYS A 194 6.43 13.58 -1.35
N VAL A 195 6.78 12.49 -0.67
CA VAL A 195 8.11 12.30 -0.06
C VAL A 195 9.05 11.51 -0.98
N ILE A 196 8.57 10.39 -1.49
CA ILE A 196 9.36 9.48 -2.34
C ILE A 196 9.25 9.89 -3.81
N GLY A 197 8.05 10.25 -4.26
CA GLY A 197 7.73 10.63 -5.62
C GLY A 197 6.84 9.63 -6.34
N GLU A 198 6.48 9.96 -7.57
CA GLU A 198 5.55 9.17 -8.40
C GLU A 198 6.26 8.18 -9.34
N GLY A 199 7.57 8.06 -9.25
CA GLY A 199 8.34 7.26 -10.20
C GLY A 199 9.42 6.41 -9.57
N LEU A 200 9.64 5.23 -10.15
CA LEU A 200 10.71 4.32 -9.81
C LEU A 200 12.00 4.74 -10.52
N ARG A 201 13.10 4.84 -9.80
CA ARG A 201 14.41 5.22 -10.33
C ARG A 201 15.14 4.02 -10.91
N SER A 202 14.95 2.85 -10.33
CA SER A 202 15.55 1.60 -10.76
C SER A 202 14.92 1.10 -12.06
N ARG A 203 15.74 0.49 -12.94
CA ARG A 203 15.27 -0.05 -14.23
C ARG A 203 14.96 -1.55 -14.16
N MET A 204 15.67 -2.27 -13.31
CA MET A 204 15.54 -3.70 -13.15
C MET A 204 14.46 -4.01 -12.12
N GLU A 205 13.63 -5.01 -12.41
CA GLU A 205 12.47 -5.38 -11.59
C GLU A 205 12.85 -5.71 -10.13
N GLY A 206 13.85 -6.55 -9.91
CA GLY A 206 14.32 -6.86 -8.56
C GLY A 206 14.79 -5.63 -7.79
N ARG A 207 15.45 -4.68 -8.47
CA ARG A 207 15.89 -3.41 -7.85
C ARG A 207 14.73 -2.47 -7.57
N GLN A 208 13.67 -2.50 -8.39
CA GLN A 208 12.44 -1.75 -8.12
C GLN A 208 11.73 -2.25 -6.86
N ALA A 209 11.68 -3.57 -6.66
CA ALA A 209 11.13 -4.16 -5.44
C ALA A 209 11.91 -3.71 -4.20
N THR A 210 13.25 -3.73 -4.28
CA THR A 210 14.11 -3.21 -3.21
C THR A 210 13.91 -1.71 -2.97
N GLU A 211 13.79 -0.90 -4.02
CA GLU A 211 13.50 0.54 -3.93
C GLU A 211 12.18 0.80 -3.19
N VAL A 212 11.14 0.04 -3.51
CA VAL A 212 9.83 0.11 -2.84
C VAL A 212 9.96 -0.27 -1.36
N ALA A 213 10.65 -1.36 -1.05
CA ALA A 213 10.84 -1.81 0.33
C ALA A 213 11.63 -0.78 1.18
N ILE A 214 12.68 -0.19 0.62
CA ILE A 214 13.43 0.89 1.28
C ILE A 214 12.53 2.11 1.51
N ALA A 215 11.75 2.51 0.51
CA ALA A 215 10.86 3.66 0.58
C ALA A 215 9.79 3.48 1.68
N ALA A 216 9.18 2.29 1.77
CA ALA A 216 8.23 1.96 2.84
C ALA A 216 8.87 2.10 4.23
N ASN A 217 10.09 1.54 4.42
CA ASN A 217 10.82 1.66 5.69
C ASN A 217 11.18 3.11 6.03
N VAL A 218 11.59 3.91 5.05
CA VAL A 218 11.88 5.35 5.26
C VAL A 218 10.63 6.08 5.72
N LEU A 219 9.49 5.85 5.07
CA LEU A 219 8.23 6.49 5.45
C LEU A 219 7.78 6.07 6.85
N ASN A 220 7.91 4.80 7.21
CA ASN A 220 7.62 4.33 8.57
C ASN A 220 8.55 4.99 9.58
N ARG A 221 9.85 5.02 9.30
CA ARG A 221 10.81 5.67 10.18
C ARG A 221 10.52 7.17 10.38
N MET A 222 10.04 7.85 9.34
CA MET A 222 9.62 9.25 9.47
C MET A 222 8.41 9.40 10.42
N LEU A 223 7.49 8.46 10.45
CA LEU A 223 6.39 8.45 11.41
C LEU A 223 6.89 8.23 12.83
N ASP A 224 7.83 7.29 13.04
CA ASP A 224 8.43 7.03 14.35
C ASP A 224 9.15 8.24 14.94
N LEU A 225 9.77 9.05 14.07
CA LEU A 225 10.46 10.28 14.47
C LEU A 225 9.52 11.44 14.81
N GLY A 226 8.22 11.27 14.51
CA GLY A 226 7.22 12.28 14.75
C GLY A 226 7.15 13.38 13.71
N ARG A 227 6.27 14.34 13.91
CA ARG A 227 6.15 15.52 13.04
C ARG A 227 7.21 16.56 13.41
N PRO A 228 7.81 17.25 12.42
CA PRO A 228 8.74 18.33 12.72
C PRO A 228 8.02 19.46 13.47
N GLU A 229 8.63 19.92 14.56
CA GLU A 229 8.20 21.13 15.26
C GLU A 229 8.80 22.35 14.54
N TYR A 230 7.94 23.23 14.05
CA TYR A 230 8.38 24.46 13.40
C TYR A 230 8.51 25.56 14.45
N VAL A 231 9.74 26.02 14.69
CA VAL A 231 10.01 27.21 15.51
C VAL A 231 10.06 28.42 14.60
N ARG A 232 9.21 29.40 14.85
CA ARG A 232 9.27 30.69 14.14
C ARG A 232 10.52 31.44 14.61
N ILE A 233 11.48 31.58 13.72
CA ILE A 233 12.63 32.44 13.98
C ILE A 233 12.13 33.88 13.83
N ALA A 234 12.21 34.66 14.91
CA ALA A 234 11.84 36.06 14.91
C ALA A 234 12.93 36.92 14.24
#